data_551d76496978896917d17d708b00cb1a
#
_entry.id   551d76496978896917d17d708b00cb1a
#
_cell.length_a   1.000
_cell.length_b   1.000
_cell.length_c   1.000
_cell.angle_alpha   90.00
_cell.angle_beta   90.00
_cell.angle_gamma   90.00
#
_symmetry.space_group_name_H-M   'P 1'
#
loop_
_entity.id
_entity.type
_entity.pdbx_description
1 polymer ?
#
loop_
_entity_poly.entity_id
_entity_poly.type
_entity_poly.pdbx_seq_one_letter_code
_entity_poly.pdbx_strand_id
1 'polypeptide(L)'
;HGSLAGRRLPSLNRAPEEGPRVSSLSGKKNGLYLEGSICGIQCLMLVDTGANVTLLRTDLAQKLKEQLIYTAPNISLKTATGEKTEIRGKLDASIECGSRKFHHRIYVADITDPCILGLDFLQKFNFTVDLEKNEIRTGGEEIPLFSASVQHSKSCSVLAKKRTIIPARSECLIQGVPEVPGQFRYAVTNFPSQVSQKGVLVAATLVDLEMEAIPVRVLNLNNKPKILDKGDVIATCDPVVDIVARPQEFSGAQHLQSTLENLQILNEEQRTAVKKLLNEFQDLFSTCDADVGRCNMTQHRINTGDHPPIKQYPRRLPLARKEEAEHLVQEMVDNGIIEESSGPWASPIVLVKKKDGSTRFCVDYRKLNEITKKDSYPLPRIDDTLDALNGSQWFTTLDLKSGYWQVEVRPEDREKTAFTTGQGLWQFKVMPFGLCNAPATFERLMETVLRGLSSEACLVYLDDIIIVGRTFEEHLSNLRKVFQKLQNANLKLSPKKCRFFQKEVTYLGHVISAEGVKTDPGKIKAVVDWPRPETIHDLRSFLGLCTYYRRFVKNFSTIARPLHKLTETKSNFNWTE
;
A
#
# COMPACT_ATOMS: atom_id res chain seq x y z
N HIS A 1 -24.81 9.15 38.76
CA HIS A 1 -23.81 8.91 39.84
C HIS A 1 -24.07 7.52 40.41
N GLY A 2 -23.37 6.53 39.93
CA GLY A 2 -23.36 5.17 40.45
C GLY A 2 -21.95 4.65 40.40
N SER A 3 -21.33 4.51 41.57
CA SER A 3 -20.05 3.91 41.77
C SER A 3 -20.08 2.46 41.29
N LEU A 4 -19.28 2.11 40.28
CA LEU A 4 -19.01 0.73 39.92
C LEU A 4 -17.86 0.21 40.81
N ALA A 5 -18.23 -0.19 42.03
CA ALA A 5 -17.36 -0.96 42.87
C ALA A 5 -17.03 -2.30 42.20
N GLY A 6 -15.77 -2.71 42.31
CA GLY A 6 -15.12 -3.86 41.72
C GLY A 6 -16.05 -5.03 41.37
N ARG A 7 -16.33 -5.23 40.09
CA ARG A 7 -16.97 -6.46 39.63
C ARG A 7 -15.97 -7.62 39.74
N ARG A 8 -16.16 -8.49 40.71
CA ARG A 8 -15.59 -9.84 40.69
C ARG A 8 -16.04 -10.51 39.39
N LEU A 9 -15.09 -11.01 38.61
CA LEU A 9 -15.40 -11.80 37.42
C LEU A 9 -16.22 -13.04 37.87
N PRO A 10 -17.30 -13.41 37.16
CA PRO A 10 -18.08 -14.59 37.50
C PRO A 10 -17.20 -15.86 37.44
N SER A 11 -17.26 -16.71 38.44
CA SER A 11 -16.61 -18.02 38.43
C SER A 11 -17.32 -18.90 37.40
N LEU A 12 -16.70 -19.06 36.22
CA LEU A 12 -17.13 -20.02 35.21
C LEU A 12 -16.57 -21.42 35.56
N ASN A 13 -17.30 -22.14 36.39
CA ASN A 13 -17.15 -23.59 36.52
C ASN A 13 -17.87 -24.28 35.35
N ARG A 14 -17.26 -24.29 34.18
CA ARG A 14 -17.54 -25.24 33.08
C ARG A 14 -16.27 -25.44 32.29
N ALA A 15 -15.89 -26.69 32.09
CA ALA A 15 -14.85 -27.04 31.12
C ALA A 15 -15.26 -26.51 29.73
N PRO A 16 -14.38 -25.85 28.98
CA PRO A 16 -14.76 -25.27 27.71
C PRO A 16 -14.97 -26.40 26.68
N GLU A 17 -16.20 -26.64 26.28
CA GLU A 17 -16.53 -27.39 25.05
C GLU A 17 -16.18 -26.59 23.77
N GLU A 18 -15.73 -25.35 23.93
CA GLU A 18 -15.39 -24.46 22.85
C GLU A 18 -13.88 -24.22 22.82
N GLY A 19 -13.26 -24.39 21.65
CA GLY A 19 -11.81 -24.20 21.45
C GLY A 19 -11.28 -22.79 21.79
N PRO A 20 -9.96 -22.55 21.70
CA PRO A 20 -9.33 -21.27 22.04
C PRO A 20 -9.96 -20.07 21.32
N ARG A 21 -10.19 -18.97 22.07
CA ARG A 21 -10.80 -17.73 21.57
C ARG A 21 -10.05 -16.50 22.04
N VAL A 22 -10.04 -15.45 21.22
CA VAL A 22 -9.55 -14.09 21.56
C VAL A 22 -10.54 -13.05 21.07
N SER A 23 -10.49 -11.82 21.59
CA SER A 23 -11.36 -10.72 21.16
C SER A 23 -11.07 -10.31 19.72
N SER A 24 -9.81 -10.22 19.34
CA SER A 24 -9.36 -9.94 17.96
C SER A 24 -7.92 -10.43 17.77
N LEU A 25 -7.50 -10.63 16.51
CA LEU A 25 -6.11 -10.91 16.16
C LEU A 25 -5.25 -9.63 16.07
N SER A 26 -5.89 -8.47 16.04
CA SER A 26 -5.23 -7.16 16.06
C SER A 26 -5.70 -6.35 17.25
N GLY A 27 -4.76 -5.71 17.97
CA GLY A 27 -5.05 -4.81 19.08
C GLY A 27 -6.04 -3.72 18.67
N LYS A 28 -7.08 -3.50 19.48
CA LYS A 28 -8.00 -2.37 19.28
C LYS A 28 -7.26 -1.08 19.58
N LYS A 29 -7.57 0.03 18.90
CA LYS A 29 -7.05 1.37 19.18
C LYS A 29 -7.15 1.80 20.66
N ASN A 30 -7.97 1.13 21.47
CA ASN A 30 -8.21 1.37 22.90
C ASN A 30 -7.82 0.16 23.77
N GLY A 31 -6.86 -0.66 23.37
CA GLY A 31 -6.34 -1.76 24.19
C GLY A 31 -5.60 -1.24 25.43
N LEU A 32 -5.65 -2.00 26.53
CA LEU A 32 -4.87 -1.76 27.74
C LEU A 32 -3.67 -2.69 27.74
N TYR A 33 -2.49 -2.12 27.92
CA TYR A 33 -1.21 -2.83 27.85
C TYR A 33 -0.48 -2.80 29.19
N LEU A 34 0.21 -3.89 29.47
CA LEU A 34 1.09 -4.09 30.61
C LEU A 34 2.53 -4.21 30.11
N GLU A 35 3.46 -3.51 30.73
CA GLU A 35 4.90 -3.72 30.51
C GLU A 35 5.39 -4.90 31.35
N GLY A 36 6.13 -5.81 30.72
CA GLY A 36 6.71 -6.95 31.41
C GLY A 36 7.68 -7.73 30.53
N SER A 37 8.08 -8.92 30.98
CA SER A 37 8.97 -9.78 30.20
C SER A 37 8.45 -11.19 30.06
N ILE A 38 8.82 -11.87 28.97
CA ILE A 38 8.56 -13.29 28.75
C ILE A 38 9.90 -13.99 28.57
N CYS A 39 10.24 -14.86 29.51
CA CYS A 39 11.55 -15.52 29.57
C CYS A 39 12.73 -14.53 29.47
N GLY A 40 12.60 -13.36 30.10
CA GLY A 40 13.61 -12.29 30.10
C GLY A 40 13.58 -11.36 28.87
N ILE A 41 12.74 -11.60 27.87
CA ILE A 41 12.55 -10.70 26.74
C ILE A 41 11.45 -9.69 27.11
N GLN A 42 11.80 -8.42 27.17
CA GLN A 42 10.87 -7.32 27.44
C GLN A 42 9.86 -7.19 26.31
N CYS A 43 8.58 -7.09 26.64
CA CYS A 43 7.51 -6.87 25.67
C CYS A 43 6.29 -6.19 26.31
N LEU A 44 5.51 -5.51 25.47
CA LEU A 44 4.19 -5.03 25.82
C LEU A 44 3.18 -6.18 25.68
N MET A 45 2.39 -6.39 26.72
CA MET A 45 1.39 -7.44 26.78
C MET A 45 0.00 -6.82 26.81
N LEU A 46 -0.83 -7.15 25.82
CA LEU A 46 -2.23 -6.71 25.77
C LEU A 46 -3.03 -7.48 26.82
N VAL A 47 -3.71 -6.77 27.71
CA VAL A 47 -4.64 -7.36 28.68
C VAL A 47 -6.00 -7.52 28.01
N ASP A 48 -6.38 -8.76 27.66
CA ASP A 48 -7.61 -9.06 26.93
C ASP A 48 -8.52 -10.01 27.72
N THR A 49 -9.50 -9.46 28.43
CA THR A 49 -10.49 -10.24 29.17
C THR A 49 -11.49 -10.98 28.26
N GLY A 50 -11.49 -10.73 26.98
CA GLY A 50 -12.26 -11.47 25.96
C GLY A 50 -11.50 -12.67 25.37
N ALA A 51 -10.18 -12.77 25.63
CA ALA A 51 -9.38 -13.92 25.27
C ALA A 51 -9.45 -15.00 26.37
N ASN A 52 -9.74 -16.23 26.00
CA ASN A 52 -9.76 -17.34 26.97
C ASN A 52 -8.40 -18.02 27.14
N VAL A 53 -7.42 -17.67 26.29
CA VAL A 53 -6.04 -18.20 26.34
C VAL A 53 -5.01 -17.09 26.14
N THR A 54 -3.84 -17.30 26.75
CA THR A 54 -2.67 -16.40 26.60
C THR A 54 -1.87 -16.78 25.38
N LEU A 55 -1.50 -15.76 24.59
CA LEU A 55 -0.87 -15.92 23.28
C LEU A 55 0.47 -15.19 23.21
N LEU A 56 1.39 -15.77 22.46
CA LEU A 56 2.69 -15.19 22.11
C LEU A 56 2.83 -15.18 20.58
N ARG A 57 3.32 -14.07 20.05
CA ARG A 57 3.58 -13.93 18.62
C ARG A 57 4.73 -14.83 18.16
N THR A 58 4.60 -15.40 16.98
CA THR A 58 5.52 -16.43 16.45
C THR A 58 6.98 -15.96 16.39
N ASP A 59 7.24 -14.70 16.01
CA ASP A 59 8.60 -14.15 15.93
C ASP A 59 9.28 -14.05 17.31
N LEU A 60 8.52 -13.72 18.36
CA LEU A 60 9.03 -13.71 19.73
C LEU A 60 9.30 -15.13 20.25
N ALA A 61 8.40 -16.06 19.95
CA ALA A 61 8.59 -17.46 20.33
C ALA A 61 9.86 -18.06 19.69
N GLN A 62 10.18 -17.69 18.47
CA GLN A 62 11.42 -18.11 17.79
C GLN A 62 12.68 -17.55 18.46
N LYS A 63 12.64 -16.35 19.03
CA LYS A 63 13.76 -15.76 19.78
C LYS A 63 14.04 -16.47 21.10
N LEU A 64 13.03 -17.09 21.71
CA LEU A 64 13.15 -17.77 23.00
C LEU A 64 13.92 -19.09 22.94
N LYS A 65 14.28 -19.59 21.75
CA LYS A 65 15.12 -20.79 21.44
C LYS A 65 14.80 -22.06 22.23
N GLU A 66 13.86 -22.09 23.17
CA GLU A 66 13.65 -23.21 24.09
C GLU A 66 12.22 -23.72 24.05
N GLN A 67 12.10 -25.03 23.88
CA GLN A 67 10.93 -25.87 24.22
C GLN A 67 9.60 -25.55 23.55
N LEU A 68 9.62 -25.15 22.29
CA LEU A 68 8.38 -25.05 21.51
C LEU A 68 7.84 -26.46 21.28
N ILE A 69 6.75 -26.81 21.92
CA ILE A 69 6.04 -28.05 21.63
C ILE A 69 5.08 -27.76 20.49
N TYR A 70 5.40 -28.27 19.30
CA TYR A 70 4.50 -28.19 18.17
C TYR A 70 3.21 -28.95 18.47
N THR A 71 2.07 -28.28 18.36
CA THR A 71 0.75 -28.94 18.42
C THR A 71 0.38 -29.43 17.02
N ALA A 72 -0.36 -30.54 16.95
CA ALA A 72 -0.91 -31.05 15.71
C ALA A 72 -1.76 -29.96 15.02
N PRO A 73 -1.82 -29.93 13.66
CA PRO A 73 -2.40 -28.83 12.86
C PRO A 73 -3.92 -28.64 12.98
N ASN A 74 -4.59 -29.26 13.95
CA ASN A 74 -6.04 -29.24 14.10
C ASN A 74 -6.57 -28.27 15.17
N ILE A 75 -5.72 -27.46 15.80
CA ILE A 75 -6.15 -26.48 16.80
C ILE A 75 -6.10 -25.09 16.17
N SER A 76 -7.25 -24.48 15.96
CA SER A 76 -7.38 -23.11 15.46
C SER A 76 -7.89 -22.18 16.54
N LEU A 77 -7.36 -20.98 16.56
CA LEU A 77 -7.84 -19.85 17.33
C LEU A 77 -9.00 -19.20 16.59
N LYS A 78 -10.08 -18.85 17.29
CA LYS A 78 -11.24 -18.16 16.71
C LYS A 78 -11.44 -16.82 17.41
N THR A 79 -11.59 -15.74 16.62
CA THR A 79 -11.94 -14.43 17.15
C THR A 79 -13.43 -14.29 17.42
N ALA A 80 -13.82 -13.26 18.14
CA ALA A 80 -15.22 -12.89 18.33
C ALA A 80 -15.90 -12.50 16.99
N THR A 81 -15.11 -12.03 16.00
CA THR A 81 -15.56 -11.70 14.64
C THR A 81 -15.63 -12.91 13.70
N GLY A 82 -15.17 -14.08 14.16
CA GLY A 82 -15.20 -15.33 13.39
C GLY A 82 -13.93 -15.62 12.59
N GLU A 83 -12.94 -14.74 12.59
CA GLU A 83 -11.62 -15.01 12.00
C GLU A 83 -10.95 -16.20 12.67
N LYS A 84 -10.23 -17.00 11.91
CA LYS A 84 -9.48 -18.15 12.39
C LYS A 84 -8.01 -18.00 12.06
N THR A 85 -7.15 -18.29 13.05
CA THR A 85 -5.72 -18.48 12.82
C THR A 85 -5.26 -19.80 13.44
N GLU A 86 -4.20 -20.36 12.91
CA GLU A 86 -3.66 -21.63 13.40
C GLU A 86 -2.76 -21.39 14.61
N ILE A 87 -2.89 -22.27 15.61
CA ILE A 87 -1.93 -22.33 16.71
C ILE A 87 -0.71 -23.11 16.21
N ARG A 88 0.44 -22.43 16.18
CA ARG A 88 1.73 -22.98 15.73
C ARG A 88 2.36 -23.92 16.74
N GLY A 89 2.08 -23.69 18.04
CA GLY A 89 2.64 -24.46 19.12
C GLY A 89 2.23 -23.93 20.48
N LYS A 90 2.79 -24.54 21.52
CA LYS A 90 2.66 -24.08 22.90
C LYS A 90 3.99 -24.19 23.61
N LEU A 91 4.24 -23.33 24.59
CA LEU A 91 5.42 -23.38 25.45
C LEU A 91 5.08 -23.01 26.88
N ASP A 92 5.85 -23.56 27.81
CA ASP A 92 5.79 -23.18 29.22
C ASP A 92 6.77 -22.02 29.43
N ALA A 93 6.25 -20.82 29.71
CA ALA A 93 7.04 -19.60 29.79
C ALA A 93 7.00 -19.00 31.21
N SER A 94 8.06 -18.28 31.55
CA SER A 94 8.05 -17.38 32.68
C SER A 94 7.65 -15.97 32.21
N ILE A 95 6.54 -15.46 32.80
CA ILE A 95 6.03 -14.13 32.53
C ILE A 95 6.30 -13.26 33.76
N GLU A 96 6.97 -12.12 33.57
CA GLU A 96 7.24 -11.16 34.63
C GLU A 96 6.35 -9.95 34.46
N CYS A 97 5.56 -9.62 35.49
CA CYS A 97 4.68 -8.48 35.54
C CYS A 97 4.93 -7.74 36.87
N GLY A 98 5.36 -6.48 36.82
CA GLY A 98 5.84 -5.76 37.98
C GLY A 98 7.09 -6.41 38.57
N SER A 99 7.07 -6.64 39.89
CA SER A 99 8.16 -7.32 40.60
C SER A 99 8.02 -8.85 40.62
N ARG A 100 6.96 -9.40 40.05
CA ARG A 100 6.59 -10.82 40.20
C ARG A 100 6.82 -11.61 38.91
N LYS A 101 7.17 -12.89 39.10
CA LYS A 101 7.39 -13.88 38.04
C LYS A 101 6.39 -15.03 38.14
N PHE A 102 5.72 -15.30 37.02
CA PHE A 102 4.66 -16.30 36.91
C PHE A 102 5.05 -17.35 35.87
N HIS A 103 4.81 -18.64 36.17
CA HIS A 103 5.00 -19.71 35.20
C HIS A 103 3.65 -20.13 34.62
N HIS A 104 3.53 -19.97 33.30
CA HIS A 104 2.29 -20.23 32.60
C HIS A 104 2.54 -20.87 31.23
N ARG A 105 1.57 -21.67 30.80
CA ARG A 105 1.56 -22.26 29.47
C ARG A 105 0.92 -21.28 28.48
N ILE A 106 1.65 -20.87 27.49
CA ILE A 106 1.20 -19.94 26.47
C ILE A 106 1.15 -20.61 25.10
N TYR A 107 0.23 -20.15 24.24
CA TYR A 107 0.09 -20.64 22.88
C TYR A 107 0.78 -19.69 21.93
N VAL A 108 1.37 -20.24 20.85
CA VAL A 108 2.07 -19.49 19.81
C VAL A 108 1.21 -19.42 18.57
N ALA A 109 0.96 -18.19 18.09
CA ALA A 109 0.16 -17.94 16.90
C ALA A 109 0.63 -16.69 16.16
N ASP A 110 0.23 -16.56 14.91
CA ASP A 110 0.47 -15.36 14.10
C ASP A 110 -0.54 -14.28 14.50
N ILE A 111 -0.20 -13.50 15.52
CA ILE A 111 -1.00 -12.40 16.08
C ILE A 111 -0.25 -11.08 15.92
N THR A 112 -0.96 -9.97 16.00
CA THR A 112 -0.39 -8.62 15.81
C THR A 112 0.38 -8.16 17.05
N ASP A 113 -0.20 -8.35 18.23
CA ASP A 113 0.43 -7.92 19.48
C ASP A 113 1.56 -8.87 19.88
N PRO A 114 2.63 -8.38 20.53
CA PRO A 114 3.73 -9.22 20.99
C PRO A 114 3.27 -10.36 21.88
N CYS A 115 2.35 -10.06 22.81
CA CYS A 115 1.72 -11.00 23.69
C CYS A 115 0.29 -10.55 24.05
N ILE A 116 -0.63 -11.50 24.22
CA ILE A 116 -1.98 -11.26 24.73
C ILE A 116 -2.15 -12.06 26.01
N LEU A 117 -2.38 -11.40 27.13
CA LEU A 117 -2.69 -12.02 28.40
C LEU A 117 -4.19 -12.33 28.47
N GLY A 118 -4.53 -13.60 28.37
CA GLY A 118 -5.90 -14.09 28.39
C GLY A 118 -6.42 -14.38 29.79
N LEU A 119 -7.70 -14.76 29.86
CA LEU A 119 -8.37 -15.10 31.11
C LEU A 119 -7.71 -16.27 31.83
N ASP A 120 -7.12 -17.24 31.12
CA ASP A 120 -6.39 -18.37 31.68
C ASP A 120 -5.23 -17.92 32.58
N PHE A 121 -4.51 -16.87 32.21
CA PHE A 121 -3.45 -16.25 32.99
C PHE A 121 -4.03 -15.37 34.11
N LEU A 122 -4.91 -14.44 33.73
CA LEU A 122 -5.46 -13.44 34.65
C LEU A 122 -6.20 -14.08 35.84
N GLN A 123 -7.00 -15.11 35.58
CA GLN A 123 -7.73 -15.83 36.63
C GLN A 123 -6.83 -16.72 37.48
N LYS A 124 -5.90 -17.45 36.83
CA LYS A 124 -4.99 -18.35 37.55
C LYS A 124 -4.16 -17.62 38.61
N PHE A 125 -3.77 -16.39 38.33
CA PHE A 125 -2.92 -15.61 39.23
C PHE A 125 -3.65 -14.45 39.94
N ASN A 126 -5.00 -14.52 39.97
CA ASN A 126 -5.87 -13.56 40.66
C ASN A 126 -5.58 -12.08 40.32
N PHE A 127 -5.45 -11.79 39.02
CA PHE A 127 -5.34 -10.43 38.57
C PHE A 127 -6.70 -9.73 38.61
N THR A 128 -6.72 -8.49 39.10
CA THR A 128 -7.88 -7.58 39.09
C THR A 128 -7.54 -6.36 38.28
N VAL A 129 -8.34 -6.08 37.24
CA VAL A 129 -8.18 -4.89 36.37
C VAL A 129 -9.03 -3.76 36.92
N ASP A 130 -8.41 -2.65 37.26
CA ASP A 130 -9.06 -1.41 37.69
C ASP A 130 -9.00 -0.40 36.53
N LEU A 131 -10.14 -0.24 35.83
CA LEU A 131 -10.26 0.65 34.67
C LEU A 131 -10.36 2.12 35.06
N GLU A 132 -10.73 2.44 36.31
CA GLU A 132 -10.81 3.81 36.80
C GLU A 132 -9.43 4.37 37.05
N LYS A 133 -8.55 3.55 37.61
CA LYS A 133 -7.16 3.94 37.93
C LYS A 133 -6.18 3.58 36.83
N ASN A 134 -6.60 2.85 35.78
CA ASN A 134 -5.73 2.29 34.75
C ASN A 134 -4.58 1.46 35.35
N GLU A 135 -4.92 0.54 36.23
CA GLU A 135 -3.96 -0.37 36.85
C GLU A 135 -4.48 -1.80 36.91
N ILE A 136 -3.56 -2.74 37.01
CA ILE A 136 -3.88 -4.15 37.29
C ILE A 136 -3.20 -4.56 38.58
N ARG A 137 -3.91 -5.32 39.40
CA ARG A 137 -3.47 -5.72 40.73
C ARG A 137 -3.35 -7.22 40.84
N THR A 138 -2.27 -7.67 41.46
CA THR A 138 -2.10 -9.10 41.85
C THR A 138 -1.28 -9.18 43.11
N GLY A 139 -1.78 -9.98 44.10
CA GLY A 139 -1.09 -10.25 45.36
C GLY A 139 -0.64 -9.01 46.12
N GLY A 140 -1.42 -7.92 46.07
CA GLY A 140 -1.15 -6.65 46.77
C GLY A 140 -0.24 -5.66 46.00
N GLU A 141 0.25 -6.02 44.83
CA GLU A 141 1.03 -5.13 43.95
C GLU A 141 0.10 -4.45 42.95
N GLU A 142 0.28 -3.16 42.72
CA GLU A 142 -0.42 -2.35 41.76
C GLU A 142 0.51 -2.08 40.58
N ILE A 143 0.13 -2.50 39.38
CA ILE A 143 0.93 -2.39 38.17
C ILE A 143 0.19 -1.49 37.19
N PRO A 144 0.79 -0.41 36.67
CA PRO A 144 0.13 0.51 35.76
C PRO A 144 -0.21 -0.14 34.40
N LEU A 145 -1.38 0.20 33.87
CA LEU A 145 -1.82 -0.15 32.52
C LEU A 145 -1.75 1.06 31.61
N PHE A 146 -1.32 0.84 30.39
CA PHE A 146 -1.17 1.86 29.37
C PHE A 146 -2.23 1.69 28.29
N SER A 147 -2.90 2.76 27.90
CA SER A 147 -3.79 2.74 26.74
C SER A 147 -3.00 3.07 25.47
N ALA A 148 -3.25 2.37 24.38
CA ALA A 148 -2.64 2.66 23.08
C ALA A 148 -2.96 4.07 22.56
N SER A 149 -3.96 4.75 23.12
CA SER A 149 -4.33 6.13 22.79
C SER A 149 -3.56 7.20 23.57
N VAL A 150 -2.88 6.83 24.65
CA VAL A 150 -2.05 7.75 25.45
C VAL A 150 -0.60 7.53 25.05
N GLN A 151 -0.12 8.39 24.16
CA GLN A 151 1.29 8.54 23.88
C GLN A 151 2.02 8.87 25.19
N HIS A 152 2.65 7.90 25.82
CA HIS A 152 3.77 8.16 26.72
C HIS A 152 5.01 8.40 25.86
N SER A 153 5.01 9.54 25.19
CA SER A 153 6.22 10.12 24.63
C SER A 153 6.99 10.80 25.76
N LYS A 154 7.76 10.05 26.53
CA LYS A 154 8.91 10.65 27.18
C LYS A 154 9.97 10.82 26.09
N SER A 155 9.89 11.93 25.33
CA SER A 155 11.01 12.37 24.51
C SER A 155 12.22 12.51 25.42
N CYS A 156 13.33 11.87 25.07
CA CYS A 156 14.60 12.08 25.77
C CYS A 156 15.51 13.00 24.96
N SER A 157 16.27 13.83 25.64
CA SER A 157 17.28 14.68 25.00
C SER A 157 18.49 13.84 24.59
N VAL A 158 19.08 14.18 23.44
CA VAL A 158 20.38 13.65 23.00
C VAL A 158 21.43 14.72 23.16
N LEU A 159 22.44 14.43 23.94
CA LEU A 159 23.52 15.35 24.27
C LEU A 159 24.76 15.11 23.41
N ALA A 160 25.48 16.15 23.02
CA ALA A 160 26.74 16.02 22.29
C ALA A 160 27.79 15.27 23.14
N LYS A 161 28.36 14.17 22.64
CA LYS A 161 29.38 13.39 23.34
C LYS A 161 30.69 14.14 23.48
N LYS A 162 31.01 15.00 22.52
CA LYS A 162 32.23 15.83 22.49
C LYS A 162 31.98 17.17 21.81
N ARG A 163 32.83 18.14 22.09
CA ARG A 163 32.85 19.40 21.36
C ARG A 163 33.07 19.16 19.87
N THR A 164 32.18 19.69 19.03
CA THR A 164 32.19 19.47 17.56
C THR A 164 31.95 20.81 16.87
N ILE A 165 32.71 21.06 15.80
CA ILE A 165 32.52 22.22 14.93
C ILE A 165 31.82 21.72 13.65
N ILE A 166 30.64 22.26 13.34
CA ILE A 166 29.92 22.00 12.11
C ILE A 166 30.27 23.13 11.14
N PRO A 167 30.99 22.85 10.03
CA PRO A 167 31.36 23.89 9.08
C PRO A 167 30.13 24.59 8.48
N ALA A 168 30.33 25.79 7.93
CA ALA A 168 29.26 26.50 7.24
C ALA A 168 28.76 25.73 6.04
N ARG A 169 27.43 25.73 5.82
CA ARG A 169 26.77 25.07 4.67
C ARG A 169 27.14 23.59 4.52
N SER A 170 27.41 22.91 5.63
CA SER A 170 27.89 21.51 5.63
C SER A 170 27.01 20.60 6.45
N GLU A 171 27.05 19.33 6.08
CA GLU A 171 26.47 18.22 6.80
C GLU A 171 27.56 17.51 7.60
N CYS A 172 27.27 17.15 8.85
CA CYS A 172 28.17 16.43 9.74
C CYS A 172 27.45 15.30 10.47
N LEU A 173 28.14 14.20 10.72
CA LEU A 173 27.69 13.14 11.61
C LEU A 173 28.31 13.39 13.01
N ILE A 174 27.44 13.57 13.99
CA ILE A 174 27.84 13.87 15.38
C ILE A 174 27.50 12.69 16.27
N GLN A 175 28.34 12.37 17.22
CA GLN A 175 28.04 11.39 18.26
C GLN A 175 27.22 12.03 19.38
N GLY A 176 25.99 11.54 19.58
CA GLY A 176 25.10 11.91 20.67
C GLY A 176 25.02 10.84 21.74
N VAL A 177 24.80 11.25 22.98
CA VAL A 177 24.52 10.35 24.11
C VAL A 177 23.12 10.64 24.59
N PRO A 178 22.21 9.63 24.63
CA PRO A 178 20.88 9.83 25.18
C PRO A 178 20.96 10.13 26.67
N GLU A 179 20.15 11.09 27.13
CA GLU A 179 20.11 11.53 28.54
C GLU A 179 19.56 10.43 29.46
N VAL A 180 18.69 9.58 28.92
CA VAL A 180 18.13 8.41 29.63
C VAL A 180 18.46 7.17 28.80
N PRO A 181 19.23 6.22 29.36
CA PRO A 181 19.45 4.93 28.71
C PRO A 181 18.12 4.17 28.68
N GLY A 182 17.75 3.65 27.51
CA GLY A 182 16.50 2.93 27.31
C GLY A 182 16.70 1.64 26.52
N GLN A 183 15.80 0.69 26.72
CA GLN A 183 15.80 -0.61 26.02
C GLN A 183 14.95 -0.61 24.74
N PHE A 184 14.53 0.55 24.24
CA PHE A 184 13.64 0.67 23.11
C PHE A 184 14.34 1.29 21.90
N ARG A 185 13.89 0.95 20.69
CA ARG A 185 14.27 1.67 19.47
C ARG A 185 13.63 3.04 19.46
N TYR A 186 14.43 4.07 19.23
CA TYR A 186 13.97 5.45 19.18
C TYR A 186 14.27 6.08 17.82
N ALA A 187 13.44 7.02 17.41
CA ALA A 187 13.76 7.91 16.30
C ALA A 187 14.29 9.24 16.84
N VAL A 188 15.39 9.69 16.28
CA VAL A 188 15.84 11.08 16.44
C VAL A 188 14.94 11.93 15.54
N THR A 189 14.07 12.74 16.12
CA THR A 189 13.03 13.41 15.35
C THR A 189 13.29 14.88 15.10
N ASN A 190 13.82 15.63 16.06
CA ASN A 190 13.98 17.09 15.91
C ASN A 190 15.08 17.68 16.80
N PHE A 191 15.60 18.83 16.39
CA PHE A 191 16.24 19.76 17.33
C PHE A 191 15.20 20.37 18.26
N PRO A 192 15.54 20.59 19.56
CA PRO A 192 14.72 21.44 20.39
C PRO A 192 14.49 22.79 19.71
N SER A 193 13.27 23.32 19.82
CA SER A 193 12.84 24.53 19.10
C SER A 193 13.79 25.73 19.22
N GLN A 194 14.54 25.83 20.33
CA GLN A 194 15.59 26.84 20.52
C GLN A 194 16.83 26.68 19.63
N VAL A 195 17.09 25.46 19.12
CA VAL A 195 18.27 25.20 18.25
C VAL A 195 17.87 25.24 16.77
N SER A 196 16.65 24.87 16.43
CA SER A 196 16.06 25.03 15.09
C SER A 196 16.05 26.49 14.64
N GLN A 197 15.79 27.42 15.55
CA GLN A 197 15.85 28.87 15.28
C GLN A 197 17.26 29.38 14.94
N LYS A 198 18.32 28.57 15.15
CA LYS A 198 19.71 28.92 14.86
C LYS A 198 20.24 28.40 13.51
N GLY A 199 19.35 27.90 12.62
CA GLY A 199 19.72 27.49 11.27
C GLY A 199 20.47 26.16 11.17
N VAL A 200 20.29 25.27 12.14
CA VAL A 200 20.83 23.91 12.14
C VAL A 200 19.65 22.92 12.10
N LEU A 201 19.67 21.98 11.18
CA LEU A 201 18.66 20.91 11.05
C LEU A 201 19.25 19.57 11.46
N VAL A 202 18.41 18.70 12.02
CA VAL A 202 18.73 17.30 12.30
C VAL A 202 17.92 16.42 11.35
N ALA A 203 18.58 15.45 10.73
CA ALA A 203 17.89 14.45 9.95
C ALA A 203 17.26 13.40 10.89
N ALA A 204 15.96 13.10 10.66
CA ALA A 204 15.30 12.03 11.36
C ALA A 204 16.00 10.71 11.06
N THR A 205 16.33 9.95 12.10
CA THR A 205 17.08 8.69 11.99
C THR A 205 16.57 7.73 13.07
N LEU A 206 16.42 6.45 12.71
CA LEU A 206 16.18 5.38 13.69
C LEU A 206 17.48 5.07 14.42
N VAL A 207 17.44 5.07 15.74
CA VAL A 207 18.61 4.81 16.57
C VAL A 207 18.28 3.76 17.62
N ASP A 208 19.29 2.99 17.97
CA ASP A 208 19.25 2.00 19.03
C ASP A 208 19.92 2.60 20.28
N LEU A 209 19.14 2.73 21.36
CA LEU A 209 19.65 3.31 22.61
C LEU A 209 20.47 2.33 23.48
N GLU A 210 20.62 1.08 23.07
CA GLU A 210 21.59 0.15 23.68
C GLU A 210 23.04 0.55 23.37
N MET A 211 23.24 1.42 22.37
CA MET A 211 24.56 1.91 22.02
C MET A 211 24.99 3.04 22.95
N GLU A 212 26.24 3.00 23.45
CA GLU A 212 26.82 4.10 24.28
C GLU A 212 26.79 5.47 23.60
N ALA A 213 26.75 5.52 22.29
CA ALA A 213 26.64 6.74 21.50
C ALA A 213 25.90 6.47 20.19
N ILE A 214 24.97 7.34 19.87
CA ILE A 214 24.13 7.26 18.67
C ILE A 214 24.60 8.27 17.62
N PRO A 215 24.61 7.91 16.33
CA PRO A 215 24.95 8.83 15.26
C PRO A 215 23.80 9.80 14.98
N VAL A 216 24.06 11.10 15.09
CA VAL A 216 23.10 12.16 14.77
C VAL A 216 23.60 12.93 13.56
N ARG A 217 22.82 12.96 12.50
CA ARG A 217 23.14 13.69 11.27
C ARG A 217 22.62 15.11 11.36
N VAL A 218 23.52 16.08 11.25
CA VAL A 218 23.24 17.51 11.45
C VAL A 218 23.63 18.31 10.22
N LEU A 219 22.77 19.20 9.76
CA LEU A 219 23.00 20.10 8.64
C LEU A 219 23.04 21.56 9.13
N ASN A 220 24.17 22.24 8.92
CA ASN A 220 24.31 23.67 9.20
C ASN A 220 23.94 24.50 7.96
N LEU A 221 22.81 25.17 8.00
CA LEU A 221 22.33 26.03 6.91
C LEU A 221 22.95 27.44 6.92
N ASN A 222 23.68 27.81 7.98
CA ASN A 222 24.27 29.14 8.11
C ASN A 222 25.55 29.27 7.29
N ASN A 223 25.90 30.52 6.97
CA ASN A 223 27.16 30.87 6.29
C ASN A 223 28.37 30.94 7.26
N LYS A 224 28.18 30.61 8.54
CA LYS A 224 29.25 30.57 9.57
C LYS A 224 29.29 29.18 10.21
N PRO A 225 30.49 28.73 10.63
CA PRO A 225 30.59 27.48 11.38
C PRO A 225 29.79 27.57 12.70
N LYS A 226 29.21 26.43 13.11
CA LYS A 226 28.49 26.27 14.36
C LYS A 226 29.32 25.41 15.30
N ILE A 227 29.53 25.86 16.53
CA ILE A 227 30.20 25.10 17.58
C ILE A 227 29.12 24.52 18.50
N LEU A 228 29.22 23.22 18.75
CA LEU A 228 28.46 22.50 19.76
C LEU A 228 29.44 22.03 20.83
N ASP A 229 29.20 22.40 22.08
CA ASP A 229 30.01 21.96 23.20
C ASP A 229 29.53 20.60 23.74
N LYS A 230 30.40 19.91 24.49
CA LYS A 230 30.02 18.63 25.14
C LYS A 230 28.87 18.89 26.12
N GLY A 231 27.80 18.07 26.00
CA GLY A 231 26.60 18.21 26.82
C GLY A 231 25.52 19.11 26.23
N ASP A 232 25.79 19.80 25.10
CA ASP A 232 24.72 20.54 24.41
C ASP A 232 23.64 19.57 23.89
N VAL A 233 22.37 19.95 24.04
CA VAL A 233 21.26 19.22 23.48
C VAL A 233 21.28 19.36 21.96
N ILE A 234 21.50 18.26 21.25
CA ILE A 234 21.63 18.23 19.79
C ILE A 234 20.39 17.69 19.09
N ALA A 235 19.56 16.90 19.78
CA ALA A 235 18.35 16.32 19.24
C ALA A 235 17.41 15.87 20.36
N THR A 236 16.19 15.48 20.00
CA THR A 236 15.27 14.73 20.85
C THR A 236 15.03 13.35 20.23
N CYS A 237 14.93 12.34 21.07
CA CYS A 237 14.53 11.00 20.69
C CYS A 237 13.11 10.75 21.17
N ASP A 238 12.24 10.34 20.26
CA ASP A 238 10.91 9.88 20.59
C ASP A 238 10.86 8.36 20.49
N PRO A 239 10.20 7.65 21.44
CA PRO A 239 10.06 6.21 21.35
C PRO A 239 9.35 5.85 20.05
N VAL A 240 10.00 5.08 19.21
CA VAL A 240 9.34 4.42 18.08
C VAL A 240 8.72 3.16 18.66
N VAL A 241 7.43 3.20 18.91
CA VAL A 241 6.66 1.98 18.92
C VAL A 241 6.92 1.34 17.56
N ASP A 242 7.28 0.07 17.52
CA ASP A 242 7.53 -0.64 16.29
C ASP A 242 6.23 -0.70 15.47
N ILE A 243 5.92 0.43 14.88
CA ILE A 243 4.96 0.54 13.83
C ILE A 243 5.77 0.29 12.58
N VAL A 244 5.97 -0.96 12.28
CA VAL A 244 5.76 -1.36 10.92
C VAL A 244 4.25 -1.44 10.70
N ALA A 245 3.57 -0.38 10.90
CA ALA A 245 2.50 -0.05 10.03
C ALA A 245 3.18 0.46 8.74
N ARG A 246 3.53 -0.42 7.84
CA ARG A 246 2.92 -0.28 6.51
C ARG A 246 1.50 0.15 6.85
N PRO A 247 0.99 1.32 6.37
CA PRO A 247 -0.41 1.66 6.59
C PRO A 247 -1.12 0.34 6.30
N GLN A 248 -1.85 -0.20 7.29
CA GLN A 248 -2.62 -1.41 7.08
C GLN A 248 -3.39 -1.11 5.82
N GLU A 249 -2.97 -1.67 4.71
CA GLU A 249 -3.78 -1.63 3.52
C GLU A 249 -5.03 -2.32 3.99
N PHE A 250 -6.08 -1.51 4.19
CA PHE A 250 -7.39 -2.03 4.54
C PHE A 250 -7.59 -3.22 3.63
N SER A 251 -7.84 -4.40 4.20
CA SER A 251 -8.11 -5.58 3.37
C SER A 251 -9.15 -5.17 2.34
N GLY A 252 -9.08 -5.68 1.12
CA GLY A 252 -10.01 -5.30 0.07
C GLY A 252 -11.47 -5.32 0.54
N ALA A 253 -11.81 -6.25 1.44
CA ALA A 253 -13.11 -6.36 2.11
C ALA A 253 -13.44 -5.14 2.99
N GLN A 254 -12.51 -4.61 3.77
CA GLN A 254 -12.74 -3.42 4.60
C GLN A 254 -12.92 -2.16 3.76
N HIS A 255 -12.19 -2.06 2.64
CA HIS A 255 -12.35 -0.94 1.72
C HIS A 255 -13.69 -0.99 0.98
N LEU A 256 -14.15 -2.16 0.57
CA LEU A 256 -15.47 -2.36 0.00
C LEU A 256 -16.57 -1.99 0.98
N GLN A 257 -16.42 -2.33 2.25
CA GLN A 257 -17.39 -1.98 3.30
C GLN A 257 -17.45 -0.47 3.53
N SER A 258 -16.32 0.20 3.62
CA SER A 258 -16.22 1.66 3.69
C SER A 258 -16.81 2.35 2.45
N THR A 259 -16.58 1.79 1.26
CA THR A 259 -17.16 2.31 0.01
C THR A 259 -18.68 2.20 0.01
N LEU A 260 -19.25 1.10 0.53
CA LEU A 260 -20.70 0.89 0.66
C LEU A 260 -21.36 1.88 1.65
N GLU A 261 -20.69 2.14 2.77
CA GLU A 261 -21.18 3.11 3.78
C GLU A 261 -21.24 4.53 3.21
N ASN A 262 -20.37 4.86 2.26
CA ASN A 262 -20.33 6.17 1.60
C ASN A 262 -21.31 6.32 0.42
N LEU A 263 -22.05 5.28 0.02
CA LEU A 263 -23.07 5.36 -1.03
C LEU A 263 -24.40 5.96 -0.49
N GLN A 264 -24.38 7.24 -0.14
CA GLN A 264 -25.55 7.98 0.39
C GLN A 264 -26.70 8.09 -0.62
N ILE A 265 -26.44 7.86 -1.91
CA ILE A 265 -27.42 7.97 -3.01
C ILE A 265 -28.39 6.78 -3.02
N LEU A 266 -28.04 5.65 -2.39
CA LEU A 266 -28.82 4.42 -2.39
C LEU A 266 -29.77 4.37 -1.18
N ASN A 267 -30.99 3.88 -1.39
CA ASN A 267 -31.88 3.53 -0.28
C ASN A 267 -31.39 2.24 0.41
N GLU A 268 -31.98 1.86 1.55
CA GLU A 268 -31.53 0.71 2.35
C GLU A 268 -31.67 -0.63 1.62
N GLU A 269 -32.72 -0.81 0.82
CA GLU A 269 -32.92 -2.03 0.02
C GLU A 269 -31.85 -2.15 -1.06
N GLN A 270 -31.59 -1.07 -1.79
CA GLN A 270 -30.55 -1.00 -2.81
C GLN A 270 -29.17 -1.23 -2.21
N ARG A 271 -28.87 -0.62 -1.06
CA ARG A 271 -27.59 -0.80 -0.34
C ARG A 271 -27.41 -2.26 0.08
N THR A 272 -28.47 -2.91 0.57
CA THR A 272 -28.45 -4.32 0.94
C THR A 272 -28.20 -5.22 -0.27
N ALA A 273 -28.83 -4.94 -1.42
CA ALA A 273 -28.62 -5.68 -2.65
C ALA A 273 -27.19 -5.56 -3.17
N VAL A 274 -26.60 -4.34 -3.14
CA VAL A 274 -25.21 -4.10 -3.53
C VAL A 274 -24.25 -4.82 -2.58
N LYS A 275 -24.49 -4.74 -1.27
CA LYS A 275 -23.67 -5.43 -0.25
C LYS A 275 -23.68 -6.95 -0.46
N LYS A 276 -24.85 -7.52 -0.76
CA LYS A 276 -24.97 -8.95 -1.09
C LYS A 276 -24.16 -9.32 -2.32
N LEU A 277 -24.23 -8.51 -3.39
CA LEU A 277 -23.47 -8.74 -4.61
C LEU A 277 -21.95 -8.66 -4.35
N LEU A 278 -21.46 -7.64 -3.67
CA LEU A 278 -20.04 -7.49 -3.41
C LEU A 278 -19.49 -8.59 -2.49
N ASN A 279 -20.28 -9.07 -1.52
CA ASN A 279 -19.91 -10.21 -0.68
C ASN A 279 -19.86 -11.53 -1.46
N GLU A 280 -20.76 -11.72 -2.42
CA GLU A 280 -20.78 -12.89 -3.30
C GLU A 280 -19.50 -12.97 -4.15
N PHE A 281 -18.98 -11.84 -4.58
CA PHE A 281 -17.78 -11.72 -5.42
C PHE A 281 -16.55 -11.15 -4.66
N GLN A 282 -16.47 -11.34 -3.35
CA GLN A 282 -15.36 -10.79 -2.54
C GLN A 282 -13.98 -11.24 -3.04
N ASP A 283 -13.88 -12.47 -3.54
CA ASP A 283 -12.63 -13.05 -4.05
C ASP A 283 -12.16 -12.39 -5.37
N LEU A 284 -13.02 -11.62 -6.04
CA LEU A 284 -12.66 -10.85 -7.22
C LEU A 284 -11.80 -9.65 -6.87
N PHE A 285 -11.84 -9.18 -5.62
CA PHE A 285 -11.11 -8.00 -5.17
C PHE A 285 -9.79 -8.37 -4.54
N SER A 286 -8.74 -7.67 -4.95
CA SER A 286 -7.40 -7.82 -4.38
C SER A 286 -7.41 -7.47 -2.89
N THR A 287 -6.87 -8.35 -2.06
CA THR A 287 -6.78 -8.19 -0.60
C THR A 287 -5.50 -7.47 -0.16
N CYS A 288 -4.43 -7.59 -0.94
CA CYS A 288 -3.13 -6.95 -0.69
C CYS A 288 -2.39 -6.70 -2.02
N ASP A 289 -1.21 -6.06 -1.97
CA ASP A 289 -0.45 -5.76 -3.19
C ASP A 289 0.11 -7.00 -3.89
N ALA A 290 0.34 -8.07 -3.16
CA ALA A 290 0.77 -9.36 -3.69
C ALA A 290 -0.38 -10.15 -4.35
N ASP A 291 -1.64 -9.83 -4.02
CA ASP A 291 -2.82 -10.53 -4.57
C ASP A 291 -3.14 -10.02 -5.98
N VAL A 292 -2.33 -10.44 -6.93
CA VAL A 292 -2.48 -10.15 -8.35
C VAL A 292 -3.05 -11.40 -9.04
N GLY A 293 -4.15 -11.26 -9.78
CA GLY A 293 -4.76 -12.34 -10.54
C GLY A 293 -3.79 -12.92 -11.58
N ARG A 294 -4.06 -14.15 -11.99
CA ARG A 294 -3.35 -14.80 -13.10
C ARG A 294 -4.38 -15.25 -14.12
N CYS A 295 -4.46 -14.50 -15.22
CA CYS A 295 -5.37 -14.84 -16.30
C CYS A 295 -4.91 -16.14 -16.99
N ASN A 296 -5.86 -17.07 -17.14
CA ASN A 296 -5.61 -18.39 -17.76
C ASN A 296 -6.02 -18.45 -19.24
N MET A 297 -6.52 -17.34 -19.81
CA MET A 297 -7.09 -17.32 -21.16
C MET A 297 -6.10 -16.95 -22.26
N THR A 298 -5.02 -16.26 -21.92
CA THR A 298 -4.02 -15.80 -22.90
C THR A 298 -2.64 -15.66 -22.29
N GLN A 299 -1.62 -15.71 -23.14
CA GLN A 299 -0.25 -15.39 -22.79
C GLN A 299 0.31 -14.37 -23.77
N HIS A 300 1.09 -13.41 -23.24
CA HIS A 300 1.74 -12.41 -24.08
C HIS A 300 2.90 -13.02 -24.88
N ARG A 301 2.97 -12.71 -26.17
CA ARG A 301 4.04 -13.12 -27.09
C ARG A 301 4.88 -11.94 -27.52
N ILE A 302 6.21 -12.13 -27.55
CA ILE A 302 7.17 -11.15 -28.03
C ILE A 302 7.87 -11.71 -29.27
N ASN A 303 7.37 -11.37 -30.45
CA ASN A 303 7.90 -11.87 -31.72
C ASN A 303 9.00 -10.92 -32.26
N THR A 304 10.25 -11.32 -32.12
CA THR A 304 11.42 -10.58 -32.61
C THR A 304 11.97 -11.14 -33.93
N GLY A 305 11.32 -12.15 -34.52
CA GLY A 305 11.87 -12.90 -35.67
C GLY A 305 13.23 -13.50 -35.32
N ASP A 306 14.13 -13.48 -36.28
CA ASP A 306 15.50 -14.04 -36.15
C ASP A 306 16.52 -12.97 -35.68
N HIS A 307 16.03 -11.85 -35.12
CA HIS A 307 16.93 -10.79 -34.65
C HIS A 307 17.76 -11.28 -33.45
N PRO A 308 19.08 -11.05 -33.46
CA PRO A 308 19.93 -11.41 -32.33
C PRO A 308 19.51 -10.69 -31.05
N PRO A 309 19.81 -11.27 -29.87
CA PRO A 309 19.48 -10.67 -28.59
C PRO A 309 20.08 -9.26 -28.42
N ILE A 310 19.27 -8.36 -27.85
CA ILE A 310 19.68 -6.99 -27.54
C ILE A 310 20.19 -6.95 -26.10
N LYS A 311 21.44 -6.50 -25.93
CA LYS A 311 22.06 -6.28 -24.64
C LYS A 311 22.36 -4.78 -24.48
N GLN A 312 21.71 -4.14 -23.51
CA GLN A 312 21.98 -2.75 -23.13
C GLN A 312 22.60 -2.72 -21.73
N TYR A 313 23.51 -1.77 -21.52
CA TYR A 313 24.15 -1.60 -20.22
C TYR A 313 23.20 -0.88 -19.24
N PRO A 314 23.30 -1.19 -17.93
CA PRO A 314 22.52 -0.48 -16.91
C PRO A 314 22.88 1.00 -16.89
N ARG A 315 21.89 1.84 -16.64
CA ARG A 315 22.12 3.28 -16.44
C ARG A 315 22.69 3.52 -15.04
N ARG A 316 23.60 4.48 -14.92
CA ARG A 316 24.11 4.90 -13.61
C ARG A 316 22.96 5.49 -12.77
N LEU A 317 22.70 4.88 -11.62
CA LEU A 317 21.76 5.39 -10.63
C LEU A 317 22.53 6.04 -9.47
N PRO A 318 22.05 7.16 -8.90
CA PRO A 318 22.52 7.66 -7.61
C PRO A 318 22.36 6.60 -6.52
N LEU A 319 23.19 6.60 -5.48
CA LEU A 319 23.22 5.55 -4.46
C LEU A 319 21.84 5.32 -3.82
N ALA A 320 21.18 6.39 -3.37
CA ALA A 320 19.83 6.31 -2.78
C ALA A 320 18.76 5.72 -3.74
N ARG A 321 18.93 5.94 -5.05
CA ARG A 321 18.04 5.34 -6.06
C ARG A 321 18.35 3.87 -6.34
N LYS A 322 19.59 3.46 -6.09
CA LYS A 322 20.00 2.07 -6.26
C LYS A 322 19.36 1.20 -5.18
N GLU A 323 19.40 1.62 -3.92
CA GLU A 323 18.73 0.94 -2.79
C GLU A 323 17.21 0.84 -3.02
N GLU A 324 16.58 1.91 -3.49
CA GLU A 324 15.17 1.94 -3.86
C GLU A 324 14.85 0.93 -4.98
N ALA A 325 15.72 0.83 -6.01
CA ALA A 325 15.55 -0.13 -7.09
C ALA A 325 15.68 -1.57 -6.60
N GLU A 326 16.63 -1.85 -5.72
CA GLU A 326 16.87 -3.18 -5.13
C GLU A 326 15.67 -3.63 -4.29
N HIS A 327 15.12 -2.73 -3.47
CA HIS A 327 13.90 -3.02 -2.70
C HIS A 327 12.71 -3.36 -3.61
N LEU A 328 12.49 -2.57 -4.67
CA LEU A 328 11.41 -2.84 -5.63
C LEU A 328 11.60 -4.16 -6.40
N VAL A 329 12.85 -4.51 -6.73
CA VAL A 329 13.18 -5.80 -7.36
C VAL A 329 12.88 -6.95 -6.40
N GLN A 330 13.30 -6.86 -5.14
CA GLN A 330 13.02 -7.88 -4.15
C GLN A 330 11.50 -8.07 -3.94
N GLU A 331 10.75 -6.98 -3.85
CA GLU A 331 9.29 -7.03 -3.77
C GLU A 331 8.66 -7.73 -4.98
N MET A 332 9.14 -7.46 -6.19
CA MET A 332 8.66 -8.15 -7.40
C MET A 332 9.03 -9.64 -7.43
N VAL A 333 10.18 -10.03 -6.89
CA VAL A 333 10.59 -11.44 -6.74
C VAL A 333 9.68 -12.15 -5.76
N ASP A 334 9.48 -11.58 -4.57
CA ASP A 334 8.65 -12.14 -3.50
C ASP A 334 7.19 -12.33 -3.96
N ASN A 335 6.70 -11.41 -4.80
CA ASN A 335 5.37 -11.47 -5.41
C ASN A 335 5.30 -12.36 -6.67
N GLY A 336 6.38 -13.02 -7.06
CA GLY A 336 6.42 -13.92 -8.21
C GLY A 336 6.17 -13.23 -9.57
N ILE A 337 6.45 -11.93 -9.66
CA ILE A 337 6.32 -11.10 -10.87
C ILE A 337 7.52 -11.29 -11.79
N ILE A 338 8.72 -11.41 -11.21
CA ILE A 338 9.98 -11.62 -11.92
C ILE A 338 10.71 -12.84 -11.37
N GLU A 339 11.73 -13.28 -12.10
CA GLU A 339 12.65 -14.34 -11.73
C GLU A 339 14.05 -13.99 -12.24
N GLU A 340 15.09 -14.65 -11.73
CA GLU A 340 16.45 -14.49 -12.24
C GLU A 340 16.54 -14.92 -13.71
N SER A 341 17.31 -14.19 -14.50
CA SER A 341 17.56 -14.50 -15.90
C SER A 341 19.02 -14.86 -16.13
N SER A 342 19.25 -15.88 -16.96
CA SER A 342 20.56 -16.26 -17.48
C SER A 342 20.69 -16.01 -18.99
N GLY A 343 19.67 -15.41 -19.60
CA GLY A 343 19.59 -15.18 -21.04
C GLY A 343 20.51 -14.06 -21.55
N PRO A 344 20.63 -13.92 -22.86
CA PRO A 344 21.49 -12.93 -23.50
C PRO A 344 20.84 -11.54 -23.63
N TRP A 345 19.58 -11.38 -23.26
CA TRP A 345 18.83 -10.15 -23.36
C TRP A 345 19.03 -9.27 -22.12
N ALA A 346 19.12 -7.95 -22.31
CA ALA A 346 19.14 -7.01 -21.18
C ALA A 346 18.66 -5.63 -21.60
N SER A 347 17.71 -5.07 -20.83
CA SER A 347 17.23 -3.69 -20.95
C SER A 347 17.55 -2.89 -19.68
N PRO A 348 17.81 -1.58 -19.76
CA PRO A 348 18.05 -0.76 -18.58
C PRO A 348 16.75 -0.35 -17.91
N ILE A 349 16.84 -0.03 -16.62
CA ILE A 349 15.69 0.49 -15.85
C ILE A 349 15.68 2.01 -15.79
N VAL A 350 14.50 2.57 -15.54
CA VAL A 350 14.26 3.99 -15.26
C VAL A 350 13.27 4.10 -14.10
N LEU A 351 13.66 4.82 -13.05
CA LEU A 351 12.79 5.11 -11.92
C LEU A 351 12.13 6.47 -12.10
N VAL A 352 10.80 6.51 -12.14
CA VAL A 352 10.00 7.73 -12.35
C VAL A 352 9.17 8.01 -11.09
N LYS A 353 9.29 9.21 -10.52
CA LYS A 353 8.43 9.64 -9.42
C LYS A 353 7.02 9.96 -9.93
N LYS A 354 6.01 9.40 -9.26
CA LYS A 354 4.60 9.74 -9.47
C LYS A 354 4.24 11.03 -8.71
N LYS A 355 3.06 11.58 -9.01
CA LYS A 355 2.53 12.79 -8.33
C LYS A 355 2.29 12.58 -6.83
N ASP A 356 2.01 11.34 -6.42
CA ASP A 356 1.80 10.92 -5.02
C ASP A 356 3.11 10.69 -4.25
N GLY A 357 4.27 10.94 -4.88
CA GLY A 357 5.60 10.74 -4.29
C GLY A 357 6.13 9.31 -4.42
N SER A 358 5.30 8.32 -4.77
CA SER A 358 5.73 6.94 -4.98
C SER A 358 6.59 6.81 -6.24
N THR A 359 7.42 5.76 -6.30
CA THR A 359 8.28 5.52 -7.46
C THR A 359 7.67 4.45 -8.35
N ARG A 360 7.61 4.74 -9.65
CA ARG A 360 7.29 3.77 -10.69
C ARG A 360 8.58 3.14 -11.21
N PHE A 361 8.67 1.81 -11.09
CA PHE A 361 9.72 1.03 -11.72
C PHE A 361 9.38 0.81 -13.21
N CYS A 362 10.20 1.33 -14.10
CA CYS A 362 10.03 1.20 -15.54
C CYS A 362 11.24 0.52 -16.15
N VAL A 363 11.01 -0.32 -17.16
CA VAL A 363 12.07 -0.89 -17.99
C VAL A 363 12.04 -0.20 -19.35
N ASP A 364 13.20 0.17 -19.87
CA ASP A 364 13.31 0.86 -21.16
C ASP A 364 13.34 -0.15 -22.32
N TYR A 365 12.18 -0.56 -22.78
CA TYR A 365 12.02 -1.51 -23.88
C TYR A 365 12.06 -0.87 -25.28
N ARG A 366 12.46 0.39 -25.44
CA ARG A 366 12.45 1.06 -26.77
C ARG A 366 13.21 0.24 -27.81
N LYS A 367 14.39 -0.27 -27.47
CA LYS A 367 15.19 -1.09 -28.39
C LYS A 367 14.52 -2.43 -28.72
N LEU A 368 13.93 -3.10 -27.73
CA LEU A 368 13.16 -4.31 -27.97
C LEU A 368 11.93 -4.04 -28.84
N ASN A 369 11.26 -2.92 -28.61
CA ASN A 369 10.08 -2.51 -29.36
C ASN A 369 10.37 -2.17 -30.82
N GLU A 370 11.61 -1.70 -31.15
CA GLU A 370 12.05 -1.42 -32.52
C GLU A 370 12.07 -2.70 -33.38
N ILE A 371 12.47 -3.83 -32.79
CA ILE A 371 12.60 -5.12 -33.50
C ILE A 371 11.39 -6.04 -33.32
N THR A 372 10.49 -5.73 -32.40
CA THR A 372 9.29 -6.54 -32.17
C THR A 372 8.29 -6.32 -33.30
N LYS A 373 7.82 -7.41 -33.90
CA LYS A 373 6.71 -7.37 -34.90
C LYS A 373 5.46 -6.82 -34.23
N LYS A 374 4.98 -5.66 -34.72
CA LYS A 374 3.85 -4.96 -34.13
C LYS A 374 2.54 -5.68 -34.41
N ASP A 375 1.72 -5.80 -33.37
CA ASP A 375 0.36 -6.28 -33.44
C ASP A 375 -0.55 -5.11 -33.87
N SER A 376 -1.37 -5.34 -34.88
CA SER A 376 -2.29 -4.32 -35.43
C SER A 376 -3.71 -4.44 -34.86
N TYR A 377 -3.87 -5.06 -33.68
CA TYR A 377 -5.18 -5.16 -33.04
C TYR A 377 -5.77 -3.76 -32.82
N PRO A 378 -6.99 -3.48 -33.31
CA PRO A 378 -7.57 -2.15 -33.19
C PRO A 378 -7.94 -1.85 -31.74
N LEU A 379 -7.61 -0.64 -31.29
CA LEU A 379 -8.15 -0.11 -30.04
C LEU A 379 -9.51 0.54 -30.33
N PRO A 380 -10.49 0.44 -29.43
CA PRO A 380 -11.78 1.12 -29.56
C PRO A 380 -11.59 2.63 -29.74
N ARG A 381 -12.43 3.25 -30.54
CA ARG A 381 -12.44 4.71 -30.63
C ARG A 381 -13.14 5.30 -29.42
N ILE A 382 -12.46 6.24 -28.76
CA ILE A 382 -13.02 6.89 -27.55
C ILE A 382 -14.37 7.54 -27.86
N ASP A 383 -14.53 8.17 -29.03
CA ASP A 383 -15.79 8.80 -29.43
C ASP A 383 -16.94 7.79 -29.53
N ASP A 384 -16.69 6.63 -30.15
CA ASP A 384 -17.69 5.55 -30.29
C ASP A 384 -18.05 4.97 -28.92
N THR A 385 -17.04 4.83 -28.05
CA THR A 385 -17.22 4.37 -26.66
C THR A 385 -18.10 5.34 -25.87
N LEU A 386 -17.85 6.65 -25.98
CA LEU A 386 -18.63 7.66 -25.28
C LEU A 386 -20.07 7.78 -25.78
N ASP A 387 -20.29 7.60 -27.10
CA ASP A 387 -21.63 7.67 -27.69
C ASP A 387 -22.52 6.48 -27.25
N ALA A 388 -21.92 5.32 -27.01
CA ALA A 388 -22.62 4.15 -26.46
C ALA A 388 -23.11 4.30 -25.01
N LEU A 389 -22.61 5.28 -24.26
CA LEU A 389 -23.02 5.54 -22.87
C LEU A 389 -24.34 6.35 -22.78
N ASN A 390 -24.85 6.81 -23.90
CA ASN A 390 -26.01 7.69 -23.94
C ASN A 390 -27.28 7.02 -23.40
N GLY A 391 -28.05 7.73 -22.57
CA GLY A 391 -29.29 7.26 -21.96
C GLY A 391 -29.08 6.45 -20.66
N SER A 392 -27.86 6.20 -20.23
CA SER A 392 -27.55 5.54 -18.96
C SER A 392 -27.68 6.51 -17.78
N GLN A 393 -28.12 6.01 -16.62
CA GLN A 393 -28.31 6.80 -15.39
C GLN A 393 -27.46 6.32 -14.22
N TRP A 394 -26.96 5.12 -14.29
CA TRP A 394 -26.12 4.50 -13.27
C TRP A 394 -24.82 4.05 -13.90
N PHE A 395 -23.72 4.34 -13.18
CA PHE A 395 -22.37 4.09 -13.66
C PHE A 395 -21.53 3.42 -12.58
N THR A 396 -20.74 2.44 -12.97
CA THR A 396 -19.68 1.84 -12.14
C THR A 396 -18.41 1.80 -12.96
N THR A 397 -17.32 2.30 -12.42
CA THR A 397 -15.99 2.15 -13.02
C THR A 397 -15.19 1.12 -12.24
N LEU A 398 -14.56 0.20 -12.97
CA LEU A 398 -13.71 -0.83 -12.42
C LEU A 398 -12.28 -0.64 -12.94
N ASP A 399 -11.30 -0.84 -12.06
CA ASP A 399 -9.87 -0.80 -12.37
C ASP A 399 -9.26 -2.15 -11.97
N LEU A 400 -8.53 -2.76 -12.88
CA LEU A 400 -7.87 -4.03 -12.61
C LEU A 400 -6.60 -3.83 -11.75
N LYS A 401 -6.36 -4.73 -10.80
CA LYS A 401 -5.14 -4.69 -9.98
C LYS A 401 -3.91 -4.99 -10.83
N SER A 402 -3.14 -3.95 -11.18
CA SER A 402 -1.96 -4.10 -12.04
C SER A 402 -2.26 -4.89 -13.33
N GLY A 403 -3.28 -4.48 -14.09
CA GLY A 403 -3.89 -5.26 -15.17
C GLY A 403 -2.93 -6.05 -16.06
N TYR A 404 -1.84 -5.42 -16.54
CA TYR A 404 -0.85 -6.10 -17.38
C TYR A 404 -0.13 -7.24 -16.66
N TRP A 405 0.13 -7.14 -15.36
CA TRP A 405 0.77 -8.20 -14.59
C TRP A 405 -0.12 -9.43 -14.38
N GLN A 406 -1.40 -9.33 -14.68
CA GLN A 406 -2.32 -10.46 -14.64
C GLN A 406 -2.22 -11.36 -15.88
N VAL A 407 -1.47 -10.95 -16.90
CA VAL A 407 -1.23 -11.72 -18.12
C VAL A 407 0.18 -12.30 -18.08
N GLU A 408 0.33 -13.61 -18.24
CA GLU A 408 1.63 -14.25 -18.29
C GLU A 408 2.35 -13.97 -19.61
N VAL A 409 3.68 -13.88 -19.57
CA VAL A 409 4.52 -13.94 -20.77
C VAL A 409 4.78 -15.41 -21.09
N ARG A 410 4.74 -15.77 -22.38
CA ARG A 410 5.11 -17.12 -22.82
C ARG A 410 6.50 -17.49 -22.31
N PRO A 411 6.70 -18.71 -21.80
CA PRO A 411 7.99 -19.11 -21.25
C PRO A 411 9.19 -18.85 -22.18
N GLU A 412 9.02 -19.10 -23.49
CA GLU A 412 10.02 -18.88 -24.53
C GLU A 412 10.34 -17.42 -24.81
N ASP A 413 9.49 -16.49 -24.38
CA ASP A 413 9.64 -15.05 -24.59
C ASP A 413 10.06 -14.30 -23.32
N ARG A 414 10.07 -14.95 -22.15
CA ARG A 414 10.40 -14.31 -20.86
C ARG A 414 11.77 -13.67 -20.88
N GLU A 415 12.79 -14.36 -21.41
CA GLU A 415 14.16 -13.83 -21.48
C GLU A 415 14.27 -12.50 -22.24
N LYS A 416 13.36 -12.24 -23.22
CA LYS A 416 13.33 -10.98 -23.98
C LYS A 416 12.94 -9.79 -23.11
N THR A 417 12.24 -10.04 -22.00
CA THR A 417 11.85 -9.01 -21.02
C THR A 417 12.96 -8.70 -20.01
N ALA A 418 14.11 -9.35 -20.12
CA ALA A 418 15.17 -9.23 -19.13
C ALA A 418 15.66 -7.79 -18.96
N PHE A 419 15.90 -7.42 -17.70
CA PHE A 419 16.44 -6.12 -17.33
C PHE A 419 17.54 -6.24 -16.30
N THR A 420 18.40 -5.23 -16.23
CA THR A 420 19.52 -5.20 -15.28
C THR A 420 19.49 -3.93 -14.42
N THR A 421 19.75 -4.13 -13.13
CA THR A 421 19.95 -3.04 -12.16
C THR A 421 21.43 -2.72 -11.93
N GLY A 422 22.33 -3.55 -12.50
CA GLY A 422 23.77 -3.51 -12.26
C GLY A 422 24.24 -4.48 -11.16
N GLN A 423 23.31 -5.12 -10.43
CA GLN A 423 23.59 -6.16 -9.41
C GLN A 423 23.02 -7.53 -9.78
N GLY A 424 22.24 -7.61 -10.84
CA GLY A 424 21.63 -8.85 -11.31
C GLY A 424 20.92 -8.66 -12.64
N LEU A 425 20.52 -9.78 -13.21
CA LEU A 425 19.70 -9.86 -14.42
C LEU A 425 18.41 -10.57 -14.07
N TRP A 426 17.28 -9.92 -14.34
CA TRP A 426 15.95 -10.37 -13.98
C TRP A 426 15.04 -10.38 -15.20
N GLN A 427 14.09 -11.28 -15.27
CA GLN A 427 13.10 -11.36 -16.35
C GLN A 427 11.69 -11.45 -15.79
N PHE A 428 10.71 -10.96 -16.55
CA PHE A 428 9.31 -10.98 -16.13
C PHE A 428 8.65 -12.32 -16.47
N LYS A 429 7.92 -12.86 -15.50
CA LYS A 429 7.00 -13.99 -15.70
C LYS A 429 5.66 -13.51 -16.27
N VAL A 430 5.34 -12.25 -16.06
CA VAL A 430 4.10 -11.58 -16.46
C VAL A 430 4.39 -10.41 -17.39
N MET A 431 3.39 -9.95 -18.10
CA MET A 431 3.51 -8.89 -19.11
C MET A 431 3.86 -7.54 -18.45
N PRO A 432 5.08 -7.01 -18.64
CA PRO A 432 5.47 -5.73 -18.07
C PRO A 432 4.90 -4.55 -18.85
N PHE A 433 4.86 -3.40 -18.19
CA PHE A 433 4.59 -2.13 -18.85
C PHE A 433 5.73 -1.75 -19.82
N GLY A 434 5.37 -1.07 -20.91
CA GLY A 434 6.33 -0.53 -21.87
C GLY A 434 6.59 -1.40 -23.10
N LEU A 435 6.06 -2.62 -23.18
CA LEU A 435 6.08 -3.44 -24.39
C LEU A 435 5.09 -2.89 -25.43
N CYS A 436 5.50 -2.79 -26.70
CA CYS A 436 4.68 -2.18 -27.76
C CYS A 436 3.37 -2.93 -28.02
N ASN A 437 3.33 -4.24 -27.82
CA ASN A 437 2.16 -5.07 -28.09
C ASN A 437 1.33 -5.38 -26.81
N ALA A 438 1.75 -4.88 -25.64
CA ALA A 438 0.99 -5.11 -24.40
C ALA A 438 -0.44 -4.54 -24.48
N PRO A 439 -0.67 -3.32 -24.98
CA PRO A 439 -2.02 -2.79 -25.17
C PRO A 439 -2.89 -3.68 -26.06
N ALA A 440 -2.37 -4.12 -27.21
CA ALA A 440 -3.10 -4.97 -28.14
C ALA A 440 -3.47 -6.34 -27.56
N THR A 441 -2.53 -6.96 -26.82
CA THR A 441 -2.78 -8.23 -26.12
C THR A 441 -3.86 -8.06 -25.07
N PHE A 442 -3.79 -6.98 -24.30
CA PHE A 442 -4.71 -6.73 -23.19
C PHE A 442 -6.12 -6.38 -23.68
N GLU A 443 -6.26 -5.53 -24.69
CA GLU A 443 -7.55 -5.21 -25.29
C GLU A 443 -8.23 -6.45 -25.85
N ARG A 444 -7.50 -7.27 -26.61
CA ARG A 444 -8.02 -8.55 -27.14
C ARG A 444 -8.46 -9.49 -26.02
N LEU A 445 -7.72 -9.54 -24.92
CA LEU A 445 -8.11 -10.31 -23.76
C LEU A 445 -9.44 -9.80 -23.19
N MET A 446 -9.53 -8.50 -22.92
CA MET A 446 -10.71 -7.91 -22.31
C MET A 446 -11.96 -8.04 -23.18
N GLU A 447 -11.84 -7.84 -24.49
CA GLU A 447 -12.94 -8.10 -25.43
C GLU A 447 -13.35 -9.59 -25.44
N THR A 448 -12.40 -10.51 -25.28
CA THR A 448 -12.69 -11.95 -25.20
C THR A 448 -13.40 -12.30 -23.91
N VAL A 449 -12.93 -11.79 -22.77
CA VAL A 449 -13.52 -12.02 -21.44
C VAL A 449 -14.94 -11.48 -21.38
N LEU A 450 -15.15 -10.25 -21.86
CA LEU A 450 -16.43 -9.55 -21.78
C LEU A 450 -17.32 -9.73 -23.04
N ARG A 451 -16.96 -10.69 -23.88
CA ARG A 451 -17.74 -10.97 -25.10
C ARG A 451 -19.21 -11.23 -24.78
N GLY A 452 -20.09 -10.54 -25.52
CA GLY A 452 -21.54 -10.59 -25.35
C GLY A 452 -22.08 -9.63 -24.29
N LEU A 453 -21.21 -8.87 -23.60
CA LEU A 453 -21.60 -7.80 -22.68
C LEU A 453 -21.17 -6.42 -23.17
N SER A 454 -20.17 -6.39 -24.07
CA SER A 454 -19.67 -5.14 -24.66
C SER A 454 -20.77 -4.44 -25.44
N SER A 455 -20.85 -3.11 -25.33
CA SER A 455 -21.86 -2.20 -25.91
C SER A 455 -23.26 -2.23 -25.30
N GLU A 456 -23.67 -3.25 -24.55
CA GLU A 456 -24.98 -3.30 -23.89
C GLU A 456 -24.89 -3.08 -22.37
N ALA A 457 -23.98 -3.80 -21.72
CA ALA A 457 -23.83 -3.82 -20.26
C ALA A 457 -22.59 -3.07 -19.77
N CYS A 458 -21.52 -3.10 -20.56
CA CYS A 458 -20.24 -2.46 -20.21
C CYS A 458 -19.48 -2.01 -21.45
N LEU A 459 -18.54 -1.10 -21.26
CA LEU A 459 -17.56 -0.71 -22.25
C LEU A 459 -16.17 -0.88 -21.67
N VAL A 460 -15.22 -1.19 -22.52
CA VAL A 460 -13.83 -1.44 -22.13
C VAL A 460 -12.91 -0.61 -22.99
N TYR A 461 -11.92 -0.04 -22.35
CA TYR A 461 -10.80 0.61 -23.01
C TYR A 461 -9.52 0.28 -22.24
N LEU A 462 -8.81 -0.73 -22.70
CA LEU A 462 -7.66 -1.30 -21.98
C LEU A 462 -8.06 -1.76 -20.55
N ASP A 463 -7.46 -1.17 -19.52
CA ASP A 463 -7.70 -1.50 -18.09
C ASP A 463 -8.98 -0.86 -17.54
N ASP A 464 -9.51 0.17 -18.22
CA ASP A 464 -10.66 0.94 -17.76
C ASP A 464 -11.98 0.28 -18.22
N ILE A 465 -12.74 -0.25 -17.28
CA ILE A 465 -14.05 -0.85 -17.52
C ILE A 465 -15.12 0.08 -16.95
N ILE A 466 -16.10 0.46 -17.75
CA ILE A 466 -17.30 1.15 -17.29
C ILE A 466 -18.53 0.29 -17.49
N ILE A 467 -19.32 0.11 -16.44
CA ILE A 467 -20.59 -0.60 -16.46
C ILE A 467 -21.71 0.42 -16.39
N VAL A 468 -22.76 0.20 -17.15
CA VAL A 468 -23.87 1.13 -17.29
C VAL A 468 -25.22 0.47 -17.06
N GLY A 469 -26.23 1.28 -16.76
CA GLY A 469 -27.62 0.84 -16.66
C GLY A 469 -28.57 2.04 -16.63
N ARG A 470 -29.76 1.85 -17.18
CA ARG A 470 -30.84 2.84 -17.19
C ARG A 470 -31.59 2.86 -15.87
N THR A 471 -31.76 1.69 -15.26
CA THR A 471 -32.34 1.53 -13.92
C THR A 471 -31.30 0.94 -12.96
N PHE A 472 -31.57 1.00 -11.66
CA PHE A 472 -30.72 0.38 -10.64
C PHE A 472 -30.65 -1.13 -10.83
N GLU A 473 -31.78 -1.79 -11.10
CA GLU A 473 -31.89 -3.25 -11.26
C GLU A 473 -31.13 -3.73 -12.48
N GLU A 474 -31.24 -3.01 -13.60
CA GLU A 474 -30.48 -3.30 -14.82
C GLU A 474 -28.98 -3.18 -14.55
N HIS A 475 -28.56 -2.12 -13.88
CA HIS A 475 -27.16 -1.88 -13.53
C HIS A 475 -26.61 -2.96 -12.60
N LEU A 476 -27.35 -3.35 -11.57
CA LEU A 476 -27.01 -4.44 -10.65
C LEU A 476 -26.85 -5.77 -11.39
N SER A 477 -27.76 -6.07 -12.33
CA SER A 477 -27.68 -7.25 -13.18
C SER A 477 -26.46 -7.23 -14.09
N ASN A 478 -26.17 -6.09 -14.72
CA ASN A 478 -25.01 -5.92 -15.59
C ASN A 478 -23.69 -6.07 -14.81
N LEU A 479 -23.63 -5.47 -13.63
CA LEU A 479 -22.46 -5.60 -12.73
C LEU A 479 -22.22 -7.06 -12.35
N ARG A 480 -23.26 -7.82 -12.00
CA ARG A 480 -23.17 -9.26 -11.71
C ARG A 480 -22.60 -10.06 -12.89
N LYS A 481 -23.09 -9.81 -14.09
CA LYS A 481 -22.61 -10.49 -15.31
C LYS A 481 -21.13 -10.20 -15.56
N VAL A 482 -20.71 -8.95 -15.41
CA VAL A 482 -19.31 -8.55 -15.58
C VAL A 482 -18.43 -9.21 -14.52
N PHE A 483 -18.83 -9.20 -13.25
CA PHE A 483 -18.10 -9.87 -12.17
C PHE A 483 -17.91 -11.36 -12.43
N GLN A 484 -18.95 -12.05 -12.87
CA GLN A 484 -18.88 -13.47 -13.21
C GLN A 484 -17.86 -13.74 -14.32
N LYS A 485 -17.82 -12.89 -15.36
CA LYS A 485 -16.86 -13.02 -16.47
C LYS A 485 -15.43 -12.78 -16.01
N LEU A 486 -15.18 -11.75 -15.20
CA LEU A 486 -13.85 -11.44 -14.66
C LEU A 486 -13.36 -12.55 -13.72
N GLN A 487 -14.24 -13.08 -12.86
CA GLN A 487 -13.92 -14.19 -11.96
C GLN A 487 -13.56 -15.46 -12.72
N ASN A 488 -14.32 -15.80 -13.77
CA ASN A 488 -14.06 -16.97 -14.61
C ASN A 488 -12.71 -16.85 -15.36
N ALA A 489 -12.27 -15.64 -15.66
CA ALA A 489 -10.97 -15.36 -16.27
C ALA A 489 -9.83 -15.27 -15.25
N ASN A 490 -10.11 -15.45 -13.95
CA ASN A 490 -9.16 -15.29 -12.83
C ASN A 490 -8.48 -13.92 -12.80
N LEU A 491 -9.25 -12.87 -13.12
CA LEU A 491 -8.82 -11.49 -13.04
C LEU A 491 -9.19 -10.89 -11.69
N LYS A 492 -8.38 -9.97 -11.17
CA LYS A 492 -8.55 -9.29 -9.89
C LYS A 492 -8.75 -7.79 -10.07
N LEU A 493 -9.67 -7.22 -9.29
CA LEU A 493 -9.96 -5.79 -9.24
C LEU A 493 -9.24 -5.09 -8.09
N SER A 494 -8.91 -3.82 -8.30
CA SER A 494 -8.39 -2.93 -7.26
C SER A 494 -9.55 -2.26 -6.50
N PRO A 495 -9.87 -2.67 -5.26
CA PRO A 495 -11.04 -2.13 -4.54
C PRO A 495 -10.93 -0.63 -4.29
N LYS A 496 -9.70 -0.09 -4.10
CA LYS A 496 -9.45 1.33 -3.85
C LYS A 496 -9.76 2.22 -5.05
N LYS A 497 -9.71 1.68 -6.26
CA LYS A 497 -9.90 2.43 -7.51
C LYS A 497 -11.28 2.23 -8.15
N CYS A 498 -12.03 1.23 -7.72
CA CYS A 498 -13.39 1.01 -8.21
C CYS A 498 -14.37 2.04 -7.65
N ARG A 499 -15.30 2.51 -8.48
CA ARG A 499 -16.38 3.43 -8.11
C ARG A 499 -17.71 2.80 -8.48
N PHE A 500 -18.54 2.51 -7.47
CA PHE A 500 -19.80 1.78 -7.64
C PHE A 500 -21.00 2.72 -7.62
N PHE A 501 -22.02 2.42 -8.44
CA PHE A 501 -23.35 3.02 -8.41
C PHE A 501 -23.35 4.57 -8.36
N GLN A 502 -22.54 5.19 -9.22
CA GLN A 502 -22.45 6.64 -9.31
C GLN A 502 -23.48 7.19 -10.30
N LYS A 503 -23.95 8.41 -10.08
CA LYS A 503 -24.77 9.18 -11.04
C LYS A 503 -23.92 9.95 -12.04
N GLU A 504 -22.66 10.18 -11.69
CA GLU A 504 -21.67 10.84 -12.51
C GLU A 504 -20.30 10.19 -12.27
N VAL A 505 -19.56 9.94 -13.33
CA VAL A 505 -18.21 9.35 -13.29
C VAL A 505 -17.27 10.05 -14.24
N THR A 506 -16.00 10.09 -13.90
CA THR A 506 -14.94 10.48 -14.84
C THR A 506 -14.40 9.22 -15.51
N TYR A 507 -14.49 9.18 -16.85
CA TYR A 507 -14.03 8.07 -17.67
C TYR A 507 -13.34 8.60 -18.92
N LEU A 508 -12.14 8.11 -19.20
CA LEU A 508 -11.32 8.55 -20.35
C LEU A 508 -11.23 10.09 -20.44
N GLY A 509 -11.03 10.79 -19.32
CA GLY A 509 -10.90 12.24 -19.29
C GLY A 509 -12.18 13.02 -19.62
N HIS A 510 -13.34 12.39 -19.54
CA HIS A 510 -14.65 13.01 -19.69
C HIS A 510 -15.50 12.75 -18.45
N VAL A 511 -16.37 13.68 -18.13
CA VAL A 511 -17.39 13.52 -17.08
C VAL A 511 -18.67 13.05 -17.75
N ILE A 512 -19.20 11.91 -17.28
CA ILE A 512 -20.33 11.21 -17.86
C ILE A 512 -21.45 11.17 -16.82
N SER A 513 -22.64 11.59 -17.22
CA SER A 513 -23.85 11.57 -16.39
C SER A 513 -25.08 11.28 -17.24
N ALA A 514 -26.27 11.22 -16.62
CA ALA A 514 -27.55 11.11 -17.33
C ALA A 514 -27.80 12.29 -18.28
N GLU A 515 -27.19 13.45 -18.04
CA GLU A 515 -27.29 14.63 -18.92
C GLU A 515 -26.41 14.55 -20.17
N GLY A 516 -25.55 13.54 -20.23
CA GLY A 516 -24.60 13.30 -21.34
C GLY A 516 -23.14 13.39 -20.93
N VAL A 517 -22.29 13.66 -21.92
CA VAL A 517 -20.83 13.71 -21.78
C VAL A 517 -20.36 15.16 -21.71
N LYS A 518 -19.57 15.48 -20.69
CA LYS A 518 -18.94 16.80 -20.45
C LYS A 518 -17.42 16.67 -20.45
N THR A 519 -16.72 17.77 -20.61
CA THR A 519 -15.27 17.81 -20.46
C THR A 519 -14.87 17.68 -18.98
N ASP A 520 -13.70 17.09 -18.71
CA ASP A 520 -13.12 17.06 -17.37
C ASP A 520 -12.65 18.46 -16.96
N PRO A 521 -13.21 19.06 -15.87
CA PRO A 521 -12.83 20.42 -15.43
C PRO A 521 -11.34 20.56 -15.13
N GLY A 522 -10.71 19.53 -14.57
CA GLY A 522 -9.27 19.53 -14.27
C GLY A 522 -8.41 19.57 -15.53
N LYS A 523 -8.84 18.90 -16.59
CA LYS A 523 -8.16 18.92 -17.89
C LYS A 523 -8.38 20.25 -18.62
N ILE A 524 -9.59 20.80 -18.56
CA ILE A 524 -9.88 22.13 -19.14
C ILE A 524 -9.08 23.21 -18.41
N LYS A 525 -8.98 23.16 -17.09
CA LYS A 525 -8.10 24.07 -16.35
C LYS A 525 -6.66 24.01 -16.83
N ALA A 526 -6.13 22.81 -17.10
CA ALA A 526 -4.77 22.65 -17.65
C ALA A 526 -4.62 23.27 -19.04
N VAL A 527 -5.69 23.32 -19.87
CA VAL A 527 -5.67 24.02 -21.17
C VAL A 527 -5.68 25.54 -20.97
N VAL A 528 -6.50 26.03 -20.04
CA VAL A 528 -6.60 27.49 -19.77
C VAL A 528 -5.30 28.02 -19.15
N ASP A 529 -4.70 27.26 -18.23
CA ASP A 529 -3.46 27.64 -17.55
C ASP A 529 -2.20 27.32 -18.40
N TRP A 530 -2.35 26.83 -19.65
CA TRP A 530 -1.22 26.47 -20.49
C TRP A 530 -0.38 27.70 -20.85
N PRO A 531 0.93 27.68 -20.60
CA PRO A 531 1.78 28.80 -20.93
C PRO A 531 1.86 29.01 -22.46
N ARG A 532 2.15 30.24 -22.87
CA ARG A 532 2.37 30.55 -24.29
C ARG A 532 3.42 29.59 -24.85
N PRO A 533 3.12 28.86 -25.94
CA PRO A 533 4.10 28.00 -26.60
C PRO A 533 5.30 28.81 -27.16
N GLU A 534 6.51 28.38 -26.78
CA GLU A 534 7.75 28.99 -27.25
C GLU A 534 8.38 28.19 -28.41
N THR A 535 8.01 26.92 -28.51
CA THR A 535 8.53 26.00 -29.54
C THR A 535 7.40 25.33 -30.33
N ILE A 536 7.74 24.84 -31.55
CA ILE A 536 6.81 24.00 -32.34
C ILE A 536 6.37 22.75 -31.53
N HIS A 537 7.26 22.21 -30.70
CA HIS A 537 6.94 21.05 -29.85
C HIS A 537 5.88 21.40 -28.81
N ASP A 538 6.00 22.54 -28.13
CA ASP A 538 5.02 23.01 -27.15
C ASP A 538 3.66 23.25 -27.80
N LEU A 539 3.68 23.89 -29.00
CA LEU A 539 2.46 24.12 -29.77
C LEU A 539 1.79 22.81 -30.21
N ARG A 540 2.56 21.81 -30.64
CA ARG A 540 2.01 20.48 -30.97
C ARG A 540 1.42 19.79 -29.76
N SER A 541 2.04 19.90 -28.61
CA SER A 541 1.53 19.34 -27.34
C SER A 541 0.20 19.99 -26.93
N PHE A 542 0.13 21.32 -27.01
CA PHE A 542 -1.10 22.10 -26.78
C PHE A 542 -2.23 21.70 -27.75
N LEU A 543 -1.93 21.71 -29.07
CA LEU A 543 -2.89 21.32 -30.10
C LEU A 543 -3.35 19.87 -29.94
N GLY A 544 -2.48 18.96 -29.51
CA GLY A 544 -2.83 17.57 -29.22
C GLY A 544 -3.91 17.49 -28.15
N LEU A 545 -3.75 18.21 -27.04
CA LEU A 545 -4.74 18.26 -25.96
C LEU A 545 -6.05 18.94 -26.41
N CYS A 546 -5.96 20.05 -27.12
CA CYS A 546 -7.15 20.73 -27.66
C CYS A 546 -7.92 19.86 -28.67
N THR A 547 -7.22 19.10 -29.52
CA THR A 547 -7.83 18.18 -30.49
C THR A 547 -8.59 17.05 -29.81
N TYR A 548 -8.14 16.60 -28.64
CA TYR A 548 -8.85 15.59 -27.86
C TYR A 548 -10.27 16.04 -27.46
N TYR A 549 -10.45 17.33 -27.16
CA TYR A 549 -11.72 17.93 -26.79
C TYR A 549 -12.44 18.67 -27.92
N ARG A 550 -12.00 18.49 -29.20
CA ARG A 550 -12.52 19.22 -30.37
C ARG A 550 -14.04 19.14 -30.54
N ARG A 551 -14.66 18.02 -30.12
CA ARG A 551 -16.13 17.82 -30.22
C ARG A 551 -16.94 18.82 -29.38
N PHE A 552 -16.33 19.41 -28.37
CA PHE A 552 -16.97 20.40 -27.49
C PHE A 552 -16.74 21.85 -27.93
N VAL A 553 -15.95 22.06 -29.01
CA VAL A 553 -15.62 23.41 -29.53
C VAL A 553 -16.21 23.57 -30.90
N LYS A 554 -17.22 24.47 -31.02
CA LYS A 554 -17.84 24.79 -32.32
C LYS A 554 -16.79 25.39 -33.25
N ASN A 555 -16.73 24.91 -34.50
CA ASN A 555 -15.79 25.36 -35.51
C ASN A 555 -14.29 25.21 -35.12
N PHE A 556 -13.95 24.21 -34.34
CA PHE A 556 -12.58 23.96 -33.88
C PHE A 556 -11.54 24.01 -34.98
N SER A 557 -11.79 23.37 -36.12
CA SER A 557 -10.86 23.33 -37.26
C SER A 557 -10.53 24.74 -37.83
N THR A 558 -11.50 25.63 -37.85
CA THR A 558 -11.30 27.01 -38.28
C THR A 558 -10.48 27.80 -37.26
N ILE A 559 -10.78 27.64 -35.98
CA ILE A 559 -10.06 28.30 -34.87
C ILE A 559 -8.62 27.81 -34.78
N ALA A 560 -8.40 26.50 -34.90
CA ALA A 560 -7.07 25.88 -34.76
C ALA A 560 -6.20 26.00 -36.04
N ARG A 561 -6.79 26.32 -37.18
CA ARG A 561 -6.10 26.39 -38.48
C ARG A 561 -4.84 27.28 -38.50
N PRO A 562 -4.84 28.50 -37.95
CA PRO A 562 -3.63 29.32 -37.90
C PRO A 562 -2.51 28.66 -37.08
N LEU A 563 -2.86 28.03 -35.96
CA LEU A 563 -1.90 27.33 -35.08
C LEU A 563 -1.32 26.09 -35.77
N HIS A 564 -2.14 25.33 -36.49
CA HIS A 564 -1.66 24.18 -37.27
C HIS A 564 -0.66 24.61 -38.38
N LYS A 565 -0.88 25.73 -39.02
CA LYS A 565 0.06 26.25 -40.02
C LYS A 565 1.45 26.53 -39.46
N LEU A 566 1.54 26.97 -38.18
CA LEU A 566 2.82 27.19 -37.51
C LEU A 566 3.59 25.89 -37.22
N THR A 567 2.93 24.72 -37.28
CA THR A 567 3.55 23.42 -37.07
C THR A 567 4.07 22.75 -38.34
N GLU A 568 3.85 23.37 -39.53
CA GLU A 568 4.30 22.85 -40.82
C GLU A 568 5.82 22.96 -40.98
N THR A 569 6.41 22.00 -41.68
CA THR A 569 7.88 21.85 -41.81
C THR A 569 8.59 23.02 -42.49
N LYS A 570 7.84 23.86 -43.22
CA LYS A 570 8.37 25.02 -43.98
C LYS A 570 8.02 26.37 -43.34
N SER A 571 7.33 26.38 -42.18
CA SER A 571 6.97 27.64 -41.54
C SER A 571 8.02 28.04 -40.50
N ASN A 572 8.42 29.32 -40.54
CA ASN A 572 9.15 29.89 -39.41
C ASN A 572 8.19 30.04 -38.23
N PHE A 573 8.54 29.45 -37.08
CA PHE A 573 7.75 29.60 -35.89
C PHE A 573 7.84 31.04 -35.38
N ASN A 574 6.82 31.83 -35.70
CA ASN A 574 6.69 33.20 -35.26
C ASN A 574 5.30 33.40 -34.63
N TRP A 575 5.28 33.53 -33.34
CA TRP A 575 4.06 33.75 -32.56
C TRP A 575 3.79 35.27 -32.54
N THR A 576 2.77 35.68 -33.24
CA THR A 576 2.28 37.07 -33.22
C THR A 576 1.12 37.20 -32.24
N GLU A 577 0.84 38.44 -31.79
CA GLU A 577 -0.30 38.75 -30.91
C GLU A 577 -1.65 38.36 -31.52
#